data_93ee3267370f15bc7fee57a72b49e888
#
_entry.id   93ee3267370f15bc7fee57a72b49e888
#
_cell.length_a   1.000
_cell.length_b   1.000
_cell.length_c   1.000
_cell.angle_alpha   90.00
_cell.angle_beta   90.00
_cell.angle_gamma   90.00
#
_symmetry.space_group_name_H-M   'P 1'
#
loop_
_entity.id
_entity.type
_entity.pdbx_description
1 polymer ?
#
loop_
_entity_poly.entity_id
_entity_poly.type
_entity_poly.pdbx_seq_one_letter_code
_entity_poly.pdbx_strand_id
1 'polypeptide(L)'
;MTISEVTKTFNITTRMLRYYDEIGLLPSTRKQNYAYRVYDESALRRLQQIITLRKLRIPLKKIAMIFNDDEQTKIIEIFQESIDELNNEIIALQTIRDILNTFITRLNSMMHTHIRLDMLNDADIMSVIQTLSLSKIKFKEEYSMDDLNKANEILSTLKNVRIIHLPPCTVAASHYFGENPEENAGKPLNEFVRSIELQKIKPDLRMFGFNNPSPTGNETYGYEFWVTIPDDLDVPFPLQKKYFKGGLYAAHCIKMGDFHEWQLLGQWIMNSSEYEYDAREPFGMNGCLEEHLNAYSYFAGDEKAAQFIQLDLLVPIKPK
;
A
#
# COMPACT_ATOMS: atom_id res chain seq x y z
N MET A 1 -30.16 10.54 29.51
CA MET A 1 -28.83 10.65 30.17
C MET A 1 -28.51 12.11 30.45
N THR A 2 -27.84 12.39 31.55
CA THR A 2 -27.32 13.73 31.88
C THR A 2 -26.09 14.05 31.03
N ILE A 3 -25.72 15.35 30.94
CA ILE A 3 -24.54 15.75 30.17
C ILE A 3 -23.24 15.06 30.65
N SER A 4 -23.12 14.81 31.97
CA SER A 4 -21.92 14.13 32.53
C SER A 4 -21.91 12.64 32.23
N GLU A 5 -23.04 11.98 32.14
CA GLU A 5 -23.15 10.57 31.72
C GLU A 5 -22.82 10.44 30.24
N VAL A 6 -23.34 11.33 29.40
CA VAL A 6 -23.09 11.32 27.95
C VAL A 6 -21.61 11.54 27.65
N THR A 7 -20.96 12.50 28.33
CA THR A 7 -19.51 12.75 28.11
C THR A 7 -18.66 11.54 28.47
N LYS A 8 -19.00 10.82 29.53
CA LYS A 8 -18.28 9.59 29.91
C LYS A 8 -18.53 8.44 28.94
N THR A 9 -19.79 8.24 28.56
CA THR A 9 -20.20 7.11 27.69
C THR A 9 -19.65 7.25 26.28
N PHE A 10 -19.63 8.46 25.73
CA PHE A 10 -19.23 8.72 24.34
C PHE A 10 -17.81 9.26 24.19
N ASN A 11 -17.07 9.40 25.31
CA ASN A 11 -15.71 9.96 25.37
C ASN A 11 -15.59 11.29 24.62
N ILE A 12 -16.48 12.22 24.90
CA ILE A 12 -16.49 13.57 24.31
C ILE A 12 -16.56 14.63 25.41
N THR A 13 -16.15 15.86 25.08
CA THR A 13 -16.14 16.94 26.06
C THR A 13 -17.51 17.59 26.22
N THR A 14 -17.78 18.15 27.42
CA THR A 14 -18.97 18.97 27.66
C THR A 14 -19.04 20.17 26.70
N ARG A 15 -17.88 20.72 26.30
CA ARG A 15 -17.78 21.82 25.34
C ARG A 15 -18.30 21.41 23.96
N MET A 16 -17.97 20.19 23.49
CA MET A 16 -18.46 19.67 22.21
C MET A 16 -19.97 19.48 22.24
N LEU A 17 -20.53 18.91 23.32
CA LEU A 17 -21.98 18.73 23.43
C LEU A 17 -22.73 20.07 23.44
N ARG A 18 -22.20 21.08 24.13
CA ARG A 18 -22.81 22.43 24.13
C ARG A 18 -22.75 23.05 22.73
N TYR A 19 -21.63 22.89 22.04
CA TYR A 19 -21.49 23.41 20.69
C TYR A 19 -22.46 22.74 19.71
N TYR A 20 -22.65 21.42 19.80
CA TYR A 20 -23.64 20.71 18.96
C TYR A 20 -25.08 21.16 19.23
N ASP A 21 -25.41 21.49 20.48
CA ASP A 21 -26.68 22.06 20.88
C ASP A 21 -26.85 23.50 20.32
N GLU A 22 -25.84 24.35 20.45
CA GLU A 22 -25.84 25.73 19.95
C GLU A 22 -26.01 25.82 18.41
N ILE A 23 -25.41 24.93 17.66
CA ILE A 23 -25.58 24.89 16.18
C ILE A 23 -26.81 24.09 15.73
N GLY A 24 -27.66 23.65 16.68
CA GLY A 24 -28.90 22.90 16.41
C GLY A 24 -28.65 21.48 15.87
N LEU A 25 -27.45 20.97 15.95
CA LEU A 25 -27.10 19.63 15.44
C LEU A 25 -27.57 18.51 16.39
N LEU A 26 -27.50 18.74 17.68
CA LEU A 26 -27.93 17.80 18.73
C LEU A 26 -28.91 18.47 19.70
N PRO A 27 -30.24 18.25 19.59
CA PRO A 27 -31.20 18.85 20.47
C PRO A 27 -31.07 18.29 21.90
N SER A 28 -31.08 19.18 22.90
CA SER A 28 -31.13 18.82 24.30
C SER A 28 -32.43 19.32 24.93
N THR A 29 -32.96 18.59 25.90
CA THR A 29 -34.13 18.99 26.67
C THR A 29 -33.71 19.42 28.07
N ARG A 30 -34.38 20.42 28.63
CA ARG A 30 -34.29 20.76 30.05
C ARG A 30 -35.47 20.17 30.81
N LYS A 31 -35.19 19.30 31.74
CA LYS A 31 -36.26 18.76 32.60
C LYS A 31 -36.74 19.87 33.52
N GLN A 32 -38.08 20.08 33.64
CA GLN A 32 -38.62 21.01 34.61
C GLN A 32 -38.04 20.71 36.01
N ASN A 33 -37.50 21.72 36.68
CA ASN A 33 -36.81 21.65 37.99
C ASN A 33 -35.38 21.06 37.97
N TYR A 34 -34.70 20.88 36.83
CA TYR A 34 -33.31 20.50 36.78
C TYR A 34 -32.48 21.50 35.97
N ALA A 35 -31.41 22.00 36.58
CA ALA A 35 -30.50 22.94 35.91
C ALA A 35 -29.64 22.32 34.78
N TYR A 36 -29.72 21.00 34.63
CA TYR A 36 -28.85 20.26 33.72
C TYR A 36 -29.58 19.82 32.44
N ARG A 37 -28.81 19.85 31.32
CA ARG A 37 -29.25 19.30 30.04
C ARG A 37 -29.39 17.78 30.13
N VAL A 38 -30.47 17.26 29.56
CA VAL A 38 -30.77 15.83 29.48
C VAL A 38 -30.91 15.45 27.99
N TYR A 39 -30.37 14.33 27.65
CA TYR A 39 -30.42 13.76 26.30
C TYR A 39 -31.27 12.49 26.35
N ASP A 40 -32.31 12.45 25.54
CA ASP A 40 -33.16 11.28 25.37
C ASP A 40 -32.52 10.25 24.45
N GLU A 41 -33.19 9.14 24.21
CA GLU A 41 -32.65 8.04 23.39
C GLU A 41 -32.48 8.46 21.94
N SER A 42 -33.33 9.34 21.42
CA SER A 42 -33.22 9.86 20.06
C SER A 42 -32.00 10.76 19.88
N ALA A 43 -31.74 11.63 20.85
CA ALA A 43 -30.55 12.47 20.89
C ALA A 43 -29.27 11.65 21.03
N LEU A 44 -29.29 10.54 21.79
CA LEU A 44 -28.16 9.65 21.92
C LEU A 44 -27.84 8.93 20.61
N ARG A 45 -28.86 8.44 19.90
CA ARG A 45 -28.68 7.85 18.56
C ARG A 45 -28.11 8.87 17.58
N ARG A 46 -28.64 10.09 17.58
CA ARG A 46 -28.14 11.19 16.73
C ARG A 46 -26.70 11.56 17.07
N LEU A 47 -26.34 11.60 18.36
CA LEU A 47 -24.97 11.82 18.81
C LEU A 47 -24.02 10.74 18.29
N GLN A 48 -24.42 9.46 18.37
CA GLN A 48 -23.65 8.34 17.82
C GLN A 48 -23.40 8.53 16.33
N GLN A 49 -24.40 8.92 15.56
CA GLN A 49 -24.26 9.20 14.14
C GLN A 49 -23.30 10.37 13.86
N ILE A 50 -23.42 11.46 14.63
CA ILE A 50 -22.50 12.62 14.53
C ILE A 50 -21.05 12.18 14.76
N ILE A 51 -20.81 11.42 15.84
CA ILE A 51 -19.46 10.92 16.17
C ILE A 51 -18.92 10.03 15.07
N THR A 52 -19.74 9.12 14.53
CA THR A 52 -19.34 8.24 13.43
C THR A 52 -18.94 9.04 12.19
N LEU A 53 -19.76 9.99 11.76
CA LEU A 53 -19.47 10.83 10.61
C LEU A 53 -18.22 11.73 10.84
N ARG A 54 -18.03 12.22 12.07
CA ARG A 54 -16.82 12.97 12.44
C ARG A 54 -15.55 12.10 12.39
N LYS A 55 -15.62 10.85 12.82
CA LYS A 55 -14.52 9.89 12.68
C LYS A 55 -14.16 9.64 11.21
N LEU A 56 -15.14 9.72 10.31
CA LEU A 56 -14.93 9.68 8.87
C LEU A 56 -14.45 11.03 8.28
N ARG A 57 -14.02 11.98 9.14
CA ARG A 57 -13.53 13.33 8.78
C ARG A 57 -14.58 14.23 8.10
N ILE A 58 -15.87 13.87 8.12
CA ILE A 58 -16.91 14.70 7.52
C ILE A 58 -17.10 15.97 8.36
N PRO A 59 -17.01 17.19 7.77
CA PRO A 59 -17.15 18.45 8.48
C PRO A 59 -18.55 18.61 9.09
N LEU A 60 -18.64 19.25 10.26
CA LEU A 60 -19.93 19.46 10.94
C LEU A 60 -20.99 20.15 10.07
N LYS A 61 -20.58 21.06 9.19
CA LYS A 61 -21.47 21.71 8.22
C LYS A 61 -22.10 20.69 7.27
N LYS A 62 -21.33 19.76 6.73
CA LYS A 62 -21.83 18.66 5.87
C LYS A 62 -22.69 17.67 6.68
N ILE A 63 -22.35 17.39 7.94
CA ILE A 63 -23.16 16.56 8.83
C ILE A 63 -24.54 17.21 9.11
N ALA A 64 -24.57 18.53 9.31
CA ALA A 64 -25.83 19.24 9.48
C ALA A 64 -26.72 19.15 8.21
N MET A 65 -26.11 19.20 7.02
CA MET A 65 -26.85 19.01 5.77
C MET A 65 -27.42 17.58 5.65
N ILE A 66 -26.64 16.56 6.01
CA ILE A 66 -27.10 15.15 6.03
C ILE A 66 -28.34 14.97 6.93
N PHE A 67 -28.41 15.67 8.06
CA PHE A 67 -29.51 15.52 9.00
C PHE A 67 -30.73 16.41 8.70
N ASN A 68 -30.56 17.42 7.88
CA ASN A 68 -31.63 18.37 7.53
C ASN A 68 -32.24 18.11 6.15
N ASP A 69 -31.68 17.18 5.40
CA ASP A 69 -32.12 16.87 4.06
C ASP A 69 -32.46 15.39 3.96
N ASP A 70 -33.71 15.09 3.57
CA ASP A 70 -34.20 13.71 3.42
C ASP A 70 -33.86 13.14 2.02
N GLU A 71 -33.17 13.92 1.13
CA GLU A 71 -32.80 13.46 -0.19
C GLU A 71 -31.54 12.57 -0.14
N GLN A 72 -31.69 11.29 -0.41
CA GLN A 72 -30.62 10.31 -0.46
C GLN A 72 -29.50 10.68 -1.45
N THR A 73 -29.84 11.33 -2.55
CA THR A 73 -28.89 11.83 -3.57
C THR A 73 -27.85 12.78 -2.98
N LYS A 74 -28.28 13.68 -2.12
CA LYS A 74 -27.41 14.69 -1.50
C LYS A 74 -26.44 14.10 -0.48
N ILE A 75 -26.86 13.04 0.21
CA ILE A 75 -26.01 12.29 1.13
C ILE A 75 -24.88 11.58 0.34
N ILE A 76 -25.24 10.99 -0.80
CA ILE A 76 -24.26 10.34 -1.70
C ILE A 76 -23.25 11.37 -2.23
N GLU A 77 -23.71 12.54 -2.67
CA GLU A 77 -22.84 13.62 -3.13
C GLU A 77 -21.84 14.06 -2.05
N ILE A 78 -22.30 14.25 -0.79
CA ILE A 78 -21.42 14.62 0.32
C ILE A 78 -20.37 13.55 0.59
N PHE A 79 -20.72 12.27 0.49
CA PHE A 79 -19.75 11.19 0.66
C PHE A 79 -18.76 11.11 -0.51
N GLN A 80 -19.24 11.31 -1.75
CA GLN A 80 -18.37 11.35 -2.92
C GLN A 80 -17.38 12.50 -2.85
N GLU A 81 -17.83 13.72 -2.52
CA GLU A 81 -16.92 14.85 -2.28
C GLU A 81 -15.88 14.56 -1.20
N SER A 82 -16.29 13.86 -0.12
CA SER A 82 -15.37 13.51 0.96
C SER A 82 -14.33 12.46 0.52
N ILE A 83 -14.72 11.52 -0.34
CA ILE A 83 -13.82 10.55 -0.97
C ILE A 83 -12.83 11.28 -1.89
N ASP A 84 -13.30 12.22 -2.71
CA ASP A 84 -12.45 12.97 -3.61
C ASP A 84 -11.43 13.85 -2.86
N GLU A 85 -11.86 14.48 -1.76
CA GLU A 85 -10.97 15.22 -0.85
C GLU A 85 -9.89 14.29 -0.25
N LEU A 86 -10.26 13.08 0.18
CA LEU A 86 -9.31 12.08 0.71
C LEU A 86 -8.34 11.57 -0.36
N ASN A 87 -8.83 11.30 -1.58
CA ASN A 87 -7.98 10.89 -2.69
C ASN A 87 -6.93 11.96 -3.02
N ASN A 88 -7.31 13.24 -3.02
CA ASN A 88 -6.38 14.35 -3.22
C ASN A 88 -5.34 14.44 -2.09
N GLU A 89 -5.74 14.21 -0.84
CA GLU A 89 -4.83 14.18 0.31
C GLU A 89 -3.84 13.00 0.21
N ILE A 90 -4.31 11.81 -0.20
CA ILE A 90 -3.48 10.63 -0.43
C ILE A 90 -2.43 10.90 -1.50
N ILE A 91 -2.81 11.49 -2.64
CA ILE A 91 -1.88 11.84 -3.72
C ILE A 91 -0.81 12.83 -3.20
N ALA A 92 -1.22 13.86 -2.44
CA ALA A 92 -0.28 14.82 -1.89
C ALA A 92 0.72 14.17 -0.90
N LEU A 93 0.25 13.28 -0.03
CA LEU A 93 1.10 12.54 0.91
C LEU A 93 2.06 11.58 0.19
N GLN A 94 1.60 10.90 -0.86
CA GLN A 94 2.45 10.06 -1.70
C GLN A 94 3.56 10.88 -2.35
N THR A 95 3.23 12.04 -2.93
CA THR A 95 4.21 12.95 -3.53
C THR A 95 5.26 13.40 -2.52
N ILE A 96 4.84 13.79 -1.30
CA ILE A 96 5.77 14.17 -0.22
C ILE A 96 6.69 13.00 0.14
N ARG A 97 6.16 11.79 0.28
CA ARG A 97 6.94 10.60 0.56
C ARG A 97 8.00 10.35 -0.53
N ASP A 98 7.62 10.48 -1.79
CA ASP A 98 8.50 10.22 -2.93
C ASP A 98 9.62 11.27 -3.02
N ILE A 99 9.32 12.53 -2.69
CA ILE A 99 10.33 13.60 -2.55
C ILE A 99 11.31 13.25 -1.42
N LEU A 100 10.82 12.82 -0.27
CA LEU A 100 11.67 12.45 0.87
C LEU A 100 12.54 11.24 0.54
N ASN A 101 12.02 10.24 -0.17
CA ASN A 101 12.80 9.10 -0.64
C ASN A 101 13.90 9.53 -1.64
N THR A 102 13.59 10.47 -2.54
CA THR A 102 14.57 11.06 -3.45
C THR A 102 15.69 11.75 -2.67
N PHE A 103 15.36 12.50 -1.61
CA PHE A 103 16.36 13.12 -0.75
C PHE A 103 17.23 12.09 -0.05
N ILE A 104 16.64 11.03 0.51
CA ILE A 104 17.40 9.94 1.15
C ILE A 104 18.38 9.31 0.16
N THR A 105 17.92 8.99 -1.05
CA THR A 105 18.74 8.39 -2.10
C THR A 105 19.92 9.29 -2.47
N ARG A 106 19.66 10.59 -2.66
CA ARG A 106 20.72 11.57 -2.96
C ARG A 106 21.70 11.77 -1.80
N LEU A 107 21.21 11.82 -0.56
CA LEU A 107 22.08 11.90 0.63
C LEU A 107 22.97 10.67 0.76
N ASN A 108 22.45 9.49 0.50
CA ASN A 108 23.19 8.24 0.54
C ASN A 108 24.28 8.18 -0.56
N SER A 109 24.00 8.74 -1.74
CA SER A 109 24.99 8.81 -2.82
C SER A 109 26.13 9.82 -2.57
N MET A 110 25.94 10.76 -1.62
CA MET A 110 26.90 11.83 -1.30
C MET A 110 27.79 11.54 -0.07
N MET A 111 27.92 10.30 0.38
CA MET A 111 28.55 9.91 1.66
C MET A 111 30.02 10.32 1.87
N HIS A 112 30.67 11.05 0.93
CA HIS A 112 32.05 11.51 1.07
C HIS A 112 32.27 13.03 0.97
N THR A 113 31.23 13.84 0.94
CA THR A 113 31.33 15.31 0.93
C THR A 113 30.44 15.91 2.01
N HIS A 114 30.88 17.04 2.60
CA HIS A 114 30.12 17.78 3.61
C HIS A 114 28.67 17.93 3.21
N ILE A 115 27.77 17.43 4.08
CA ILE A 115 26.31 17.49 3.89
C ILE A 115 25.89 18.95 3.77
N ARG A 116 25.60 19.40 2.54
CA ARG A 116 24.92 20.67 2.28
C ARG A 116 23.51 20.36 1.81
N LEU A 117 22.53 21.04 2.40
CA LEU A 117 21.11 20.97 1.97
C LEU A 117 20.90 21.70 0.62
N ASP A 118 21.95 21.84 -0.18
CA ASP A 118 21.89 22.50 -1.51
C ASP A 118 20.93 21.77 -2.48
N MET A 119 20.62 20.50 -2.20
CA MET A 119 19.59 19.75 -2.94
C MET A 119 18.16 20.35 -2.80
N LEU A 120 17.93 21.14 -1.75
CA LEU A 120 16.64 21.85 -1.59
C LEU A 120 16.52 23.03 -2.57
N ASN A 121 17.59 23.37 -3.32
CA ASN A 121 17.58 24.37 -4.38
C ASN A 121 17.40 23.75 -5.78
N ASP A 122 17.16 22.44 -5.87
CA ASP A 122 16.88 21.77 -7.14
C ASP A 122 15.56 22.30 -7.71
N ALA A 123 15.63 22.91 -8.92
CA ALA A 123 14.50 23.61 -9.53
C ALA A 123 13.31 22.67 -9.82
N ASP A 124 13.58 21.40 -10.17
CA ASP A 124 12.54 20.43 -10.47
C ASP A 124 11.80 19.99 -9.20
N ILE A 125 12.55 19.75 -8.12
CA ILE A 125 11.98 19.42 -6.81
C ILE A 125 11.22 20.62 -6.23
N MET A 126 11.79 21.82 -6.35
CA MET A 126 11.14 23.05 -5.88
C MET A 126 9.86 23.35 -6.61
N SER A 127 9.78 23.08 -7.93
CA SER A 127 8.55 23.25 -8.69
C SER A 127 7.41 22.35 -8.19
N VAL A 128 7.71 21.09 -7.84
CA VAL A 128 6.75 20.15 -7.27
C VAL A 128 6.35 20.58 -5.84
N ILE A 129 7.33 20.96 -5.00
CA ILE A 129 7.06 21.42 -3.62
C ILE A 129 6.14 22.66 -3.61
N GLN A 130 6.32 23.59 -4.55
CA GLN A 130 5.48 24.81 -4.66
C GLN A 130 4.01 24.49 -5.00
N THR A 131 3.74 23.37 -5.65
CA THR A 131 2.37 22.93 -5.92
C THR A 131 1.69 22.30 -4.68
N LEU A 132 2.48 21.87 -3.69
CA LEU A 132 1.97 21.32 -2.44
C LEU A 132 1.44 22.45 -1.56
N SER A 133 0.13 22.51 -1.37
CA SER A 133 -0.52 23.51 -0.54
C SER A 133 -0.15 23.36 0.93
N LEU A 134 0.62 24.29 1.49
CA LEU A 134 0.94 24.36 2.94
C LEU A 134 -0.32 24.50 3.82
N SER A 135 -1.47 24.84 3.24
CA SER A 135 -2.61 25.36 4.01
C SER A 135 -3.64 24.31 4.44
N LYS A 136 -3.51 23.04 4.07
CA LYS A 136 -4.54 22.02 4.36
C LYS A 136 -4.10 20.87 5.27
N ILE A 137 -2.82 20.72 5.56
CA ILE A 137 -2.36 19.80 6.60
C ILE A 137 -2.49 20.52 7.95
N LYS A 138 -3.68 20.88 8.35
CA LYS A 138 -3.97 21.12 9.74
C LYS A 138 -4.07 19.75 10.39
N PHE A 139 -2.95 19.28 10.93
CA PHE A 139 -3.00 18.36 12.05
C PHE A 139 -3.74 19.11 13.14
N LYS A 140 -5.07 19.00 13.14
CA LYS A 140 -5.84 19.46 14.29
C LYS A 140 -5.46 18.54 15.44
N GLU A 141 -4.97 19.13 16.50
CA GLU A 141 -4.59 18.55 17.80
C GLU A 141 -5.73 17.74 18.50
N GLU A 142 -6.71 17.24 17.79
CA GLU A 142 -7.89 16.56 18.33
C GLU A 142 -7.79 15.02 18.32
N TYR A 143 -6.71 14.45 17.76
CA TYR A 143 -6.48 12.99 17.79
C TYR A 143 -5.28 12.68 18.65
N SER A 144 -5.44 11.76 19.62
CA SER A 144 -4.28 11.24 20.35
C SER A 144 -3.35 10.49 19.40
N MET A 145 -2.05 10.47 19.70
CA MET A 145 -1.09 9.65 18.93
C MET A 145 -1.51 8.17 18.85
N ASP A 146 -2.23 7.68 19.86
CA ASP A 146 -2.82 6.33 19.88
C ASP A 146 -3.92 6.14 18.83
N ASP A 147 -4.75 7.15 18.57
CA ASP A 147 -5.80 7.06 17.55
C ASP A 147 -5.20 7.12 16.13
N LEU A 148 -4.12 7.88 15.95
CA LEU A 148 -3.35 7.92 14.69
C LEU A 148 -2.61 6.60 14.46
N ASN A 149 -2.01 6.02 15.50
CA ASN A 149 -1.32 4.74 15.40
C ASN A 149 -2.29 3.60 15.08
N LYS A 150 -3.47 3.54 15.73
CA LYS A 150 -4.50 2.56 15.40
C LYS A 150 -5.07 2.72 14.00
N ALA A 151 -5.28 3.97 13.54
CA ALA A 151 -5.72 4.23 12.17
C ALA A 151 -4.64 3.83 11.16
N ASN A 152 -3.38 4.06 11.47
CA ASN A 152 -2.24 3.65 10.64
C ASN A 152 -2.07 2.12 10.62
N GLU A 153 -2.28 1.43 11.74
CA GLU A 153 -2.35 -0.04 11.80
C GLU A 153 -3.46 -0.60 10.91
N ILE A 154 -4.64 0.01 10.93
CA ILE A 154 -5.77 -0.42 10.08
C ILE A 154 -5.49 -0.15 8.60
N LEU A 155 -4.82 0.95 8.26
CA LEU A 155 -4.45 1.31 6.88
C LEU A 155 -3.24 0.52 6.36
N SER A 156 -2.36 0.08 7.26
CA SER A 156 -1.18 -0.74 6.93
C SER A 156 -1.48 -2.24 6.88
N THR A 157 -2.70 -2.67 7.19
CA THR A 157 -3.07 -4.08 7.13
C THR A 157 -3.52 -4.45 5.73
N LEU A 158 -2.76 -5.31 5.06
CA LEU A 158 -3.18 -5.88 3.77
C LEU A 158 -4.45 -6.70 3.96
N LYS A 159 -5.52 -6.35 3.21
CA LYS A 159 -6.82 -7.03 3.30
C LYS A 159 -6.95 -8.22 2.34
N ASN A 160 -6.14 -8.28 1.30
CA ASN A 160 -6.29 -9.22 0.19
C ASN A 160 -5.01 -10.03 -0.05
N VAL A 161 -4.47 -10.66 1.00
CA VAL A 161 -3.38 -11.64 0.84
C VAL A 161 -3.99 -12.97 0.43
N ARG A 162 -3.49 -13.52 -0.68
CA ARG A 162 -3.89 -14.85 -1.18
C ARG A 162 -2.90 -15.89 -0.70
N ILE A 163 -3.40 -17.05 -0.32
CA ILE A 163 -2.55 -18.21 -0.05
C ILE A 163 -2.59 -19.09 -1.30
N ILE A 164 -1.42 -19.24 -1.92
CA ILE A 164 -1.28 -20.01 -3.17
C ILE A 164 -0.24 -21.10 -3.03
N HIS A 165 -0.43 -22.19 -3.72
CA HIS A 165 0.55 -23.26 -3.86
C HIS A 165 1.18 -23.20 -5.23
N LEU A 166 2.49 -22.91 -5.30
CA LEU A 166 3.25 -22.96 -6.54
C LEU A 166 3.67 -24.43 -6.79
N PRO A 167 3.32 -25.00 -7.96
CA PRO A 167 3.78 -26.34 -8.30
C PRO A 167 5.30 -26.34 -8.55
N PRO A 168 5.97 -27.47 -8.34
CA PRO A 168 7.35 -27.64 -8.80
C PRO A 168 7.42 -27.54 -10.32
N CYS A 169 8.50 -26.95 -10.83
CA CYS A 169 8.68 -26.78 -12.28
C CYS A 169 10.16 -26.59 -12.64
N THR A 170 10.46 -26.84 -13.90
CA THR A 170 11.75 -26.51 -14.50
C THR A 170 11.75 -25.08 -15.01
N VAL A 171 12.84 -24.37 -14.83
CA VAL A 171 12.99 -22.98 -15.25
C VAL A 171 14.28 -22.76 -16.03
N ALA A 172 14.24 -21.84 -17.01
CA ALA A 172 15.43 -21.22 -17.57
C ALA A 172 15.73 -19.96 -16.73
N ALA A 173 16.91 -19.90 -16.15
CA ALA A 173 17.37 -18.85 -15.26
C ALA A 173 18.40 -17.97 -15.93
N SER A 174 18.27 -16.67 -15.79
CA SER A 174 19.23 -15.65 -16.22
C SER A 174 19.61 -14.79 -15.02
N HIS A 175 20.90 -14.66 -14.77
CA HIS A 175 21.45 -13.94 -13.63
C HIS A 175 22.49 -12.92 -14.08
N TYR A 176 22.46 -11.74 -13.48
CA TYR A 176 23.50 -10.73 -13.66
C TYR A 176 23.78 -10.01 -12.33
N PHE A 177 25.07 -9.75 -12.08
CA PHE A 177 25.53 -8.96 -10.94
C PHE A 177 26.28 -7.74 -11.46
N GLY A 178 25.87 -6.54 -11.07
CA GLY A 178 26.52 -5.31 -11.52
C GLY A 178 25.55 -4.13 -11.68
N GLU A 179 25.87 -3.21 -12.56
CA GLU A 179 25.04 -2.06 -12.89
C GLU A 179 23.80 -2.50 -13.70
N ASN A 180 22.63 -1.93 -13.39
CA ASN A 180 21.34 -2.23 -14.03
C ASN A 180 21.08 -3.74 -14.13
N PRO A 181 21.07 -4.46 -12.98
CA PRO A 181 21.07 -5.92 -13.00
C PRO A 181 19.81 -6.50 -13.58
N GLU A 182 18.64 -5.87 -13.41
CA GLU A 182 17.37 -6.31 -13.98
C GLU A 182 17.39 -6.28 -15.50
N GLU A 183 17.90 -5.19 -16.09
CA GLU A 183 18.00 -5.07 -17.54
C GLU A 183 18.97 -6.10 -18.12
N ASN A 184 20.15 -6.23 -17.51
CA ASN A 184 21.20 -7.12 -17.99
C ASN A 184 20.88 -8.61 -17.78
N ALA A 185 20.17 -8.99 -16.71
CA ALA A 185 19.65 -10.33 -16.53
C ALA A 185 18.46 -10.61 -17.48
N GLY A 186 17.63 -9.61 -17.76
CA GLY A 186 16.45 -9.76 -18.61
C GLY A 186 16.80 -9.99 -20.10
N LYS A 187 17.85 -9.37 -20.64
CA LYS A 187 18.21 -9.45 -22.06
C LYS A 187 18.39 -10.88 -22.59
N PRO A 188 19.27 -11.72 -22.02
CA PRO A 188 19.46 -13.08 -22.54
C PRO A 188 18.20 -13.93 -22.41
N LEU A 189 17.42 -13.75 -21.34
CA LEU A 189 16.18 -14.49 -21.15
C LEU A 189 15.13 -14.10 -22.19
N ASN A 190 14.94 -12.81 -22.45
CA ASN A 190 14.02 -12.31 -23.46
C ASN A 190 14.39 -12.77 -24.88
N GLU A 191 15.67 -12.75 -25.21
CA GLU A 191 16.17 -13.26 -26.49
C GLU A 191 15.88 -14.77 -26.65
N PHE A 192 16.16 -15.56 -25.63
CA PHE A 192 15.87 -17.00 -25.64
C PHE A 192 14.37 -17.26 -25.82
N VAL A 193 13.52 -16.68 -24.97
CA VAL A 193 12.07 -16.90 -25.01
C VAL A 193 11.47 -16.54 -26.38
N ARG A 194 11.90 -15.41 -26.95
CA ARG A 194 11.43 -14.94 -28.25
C ARG A 194 11.95 -15.78 -29.40
N SER A 195 13.23 -16.23 -29.35
CA SER A 195 13.85 -17.02 -30.43
C SER A 195 13.15 -18.36 -30.66
N ILE A 196 12.61 -18.98 -29.61
CA ILE A 196 11.89 -20.26 -29.68
C ILE A 196 10.37 -20.10 -29.61
N GLU A 197 9.87 -18.86 -29.49
CA GLU A 197 8.44 -18.57 -29.26
C GLU A 197 7.86 -19.37 -28.08
N LEU A 198 8.58 -19.39 -26.94
CA LEU A 198 8.26 -20.22 -25.77
C LEU A 198 6.80 -20.08 -25.32
N GLN A 199 6.21 -18.91 -25.43
CA GLN A 199 4.79 -18.66 -25.11
C GLN A 199 3.83 -19.49 -25.96
N LYS A 200 4.24 -19.95 -27.15
CA LYS A 200 3.45 -20.89 -27.98
C LYS A 200 3.66 -22.33 -27.54
N ILE A 201 4.86 -22.68 -27.09
CA ILE A 201 5.22 -24.04 -26.61
C ILE A 201 4.60 -24.26 -25.21
N LYS A 202 4.67 -23.25 -24.34
CA LYS A 202 4.17 -23.28 -22.97
C LYS A 202 3.29 -22.05 -22.70
N PRO A 203 2.00 -22.09 -23.09
CA PRO A 203 1.09 -20.93 -22.92
C PRO A 203 0.84 -20.53 -21.46
N ASP A 204 1.04 -21.46 -20.51
CA ASP A 204 0.96 -21.26 -19.06
C ASP A 204 2.31 -20.89 -18.44
N LEU A 205 3.24 -20.37 -19.25
CA LEU A 205 4.54 -19.93 -18.74
C LEU A 205 4.39 -18.85 -17.66
N ARG A 206 5.25 -18.95 -16.66
CA ARG A 206 5.34 -17.99 -15.57
C ARG A 206 6.73 -17.38 -15.56
N MET A 207 6.82 -16.11 -15.18
CA MET A 207 8.08 -15.39 -15.06
C MET A 207 8.24 -14.88 -13.64
N PHE A 208 9.36 -15.20 -13.01
CA PHE A 208 9.71 -14.77 -11.66
C PHE A 208 10.98 -13.94 -11.71
N GLY A 209 11.07 -12.95 -10.82
CA GLY A 209 12.28 -12.16 -10.60
C GLY A 209 12.60 -12.10 -9.10
N PHE A 210 13.89 -11.91 -8.77
CA PHE A 210 14.32 -11.70 -7.40
C PHE A 210 15.77 -11.18 -7.35
N ASN A 211 16.09 -10.43 -6.29
CA ASN A 211 17.47 -10.02 -6.06
C ASN A 211 18.37 -11.21 -5.71
N ASN A 212 19.53 -11.31 -6.36
CA ASN A 212 20.50 -12.38 -6.11
C ASN A 212 21.95 -11.92 -6.39
N PRO A 213 22.74 -11.52 -5.36
CA PRO A 213 22.32 -11.29 -3.98
C PRO A 213 21.47 -10.02 -3.84
N SER A 214 20.75 -9.92 -2.73
CA SER A 214 20.05 -8.70 -2.33
C SER A 214 21.03 -7.56 -2.08
N PRO A 215 20.65 -6.28 -2.33
CA PRO A 215 21.50 -5.15 -2.05
C PRO A 215 21.81 -5.05 -0.54
N THR A 216 23.07 -4.78 -0.22
CA THR A 216 23.56 -4.47 1.13
C THR A 216 23.99 -3.01 1.15
N GLY A 217 23.08 -2.11 1.56
CA GLY A 217 23.33 -0.66 1.50
C GLY A 217 23.38 -0.12 0.06
N ASN A 218 24.41 0.69 -0.25
CA ASN A 218 24.60 1.29 -1.58
C ASN A 218 25.49 0.43 -2.52
N GLU A 219 25.66 -0.83 -2.20
CA GLU A 219 26.50 -1.71 -2.97
C GLU A 219 25.80 -2.23 -4.22
N THR A 220 26.59 -2.60 -5.21
CA THR A 220 26.15 -3.32 -6.39
C THR A 220 25.45 -4.61 -5.97
N TYR A 221 24.32 -4.92 -6.57
CA TYR A 221 23.55 -6.14 -6.30
C TYR A 221 23.36 -6.96 -7.57
N GLY A 222 22.82 -8.16 -7.39
CA GLY A 222 22.46 -9.03 -8.50
C GLY A 222 20.96 -9.19 -8.63
N TYR A 223 20.52 -9.52 -9.82
CA TYR A 223 19.14 -9.88 -10.10
C TYR A 223 19.08 -11.16 -10.92
N GLU A 224 18.09 -12.00 -10.62
CA GLU A 224 17.87 -13.24 -11.35
C GLU A 224 16.44 -13.33 -11.83
N PHE A 225 16.26 -13.64 -13.11
CA PHE A 225 14.98 -13.94 -13.71
C PHE A 225 14.84 -15.44 -13.99
N TRP A 226 13.68 -15.96 -13.76
CA TRP A 226 13.28 -17.31 -14.15
C TRP A 226 12.07 -17.28 -15.06
N VAL A 227 12.07 -18.12 -16.10
CA VAL A 227 10.88 -18.44 -16.87
C VAL A 227 10.64 -19.93 -16.83
N THR A 228 9.39 -20.35 -16.59
CA THR A 228 9.07 -21.78 -16.58
C THR A 228 9.14 -22.36 -17.99
N ILE A 229 9.75 -23.55 -18.12
CA ILE A 229 9.96 -24.24 -19.38
C ILE A 229 9.51 -25.71 -19.29
N PRO A 230 9.27 -26.40 -20.44
CA PRO A 230 9.16 -27.86 -20.46
C PRO A 230 10.43 -28.53 -19.91
N ASP A 231 10.26 -29.68 -19.26
CA ASP A 231 11.36 -30.39 -18.60
C ASP A 231 12.45 -30.87 -19.59
N ASP A 232 12.05 -31.19 -20.80
CA ASP A 232 12.90 -31.70 -21.88
C ASP A 232 13.53 -30.60 -22.74
N LEU A 233 13.19 -29.32 -22.51
CA LEU A 233 13.75 -28.20 -23.27
C LEU A 233 15.19 -27.92 -22.87
N ASP A 234 16.08 -27.83 -23.85
CA ASP A 234 17.45 -27.42 -23.64
C ASP A 234 17.57 -25.90 -23.44
N VAL A 235 18.47 -25.52 -22.54
CA VAL A 235 18.70 -24.13 -22.18
C VAL A 235 20.13 -23.75 -22.59
N PRO A 236 20.32 -22.82 -23.55
CA PRO A 236 21.66 -22.44 -24.02
C PRO A 236 22.39 -21.53 -23.05
N PHE A 237 23.71 -21.57 -23.02
CA PHE A 237 24.52 -20.57 -22.34
C PHE A 237 24.24 -19.17 -22.91
N PRO A 238 24.16 -18.08 -22.07
CA PRO A 238 24.56 -18.01 -20.67
C PRO A 238 23.46 -18.41 -19.66
N LEU A 239 22.29 -18.83 -20.12
CA LEU A 239 21.20 -19.25 -19.25
C LEU A 239 21.53 -20.56 -18.53
N GLN A 240 20.86 -20.80 -17.41
CA GLN A 240 20.97 -22.02 -16.63
C GLN A 240 19.63 -22.69 -16.48
N LYS A 241 19.61 -24.01 -16.69
CA LYS A 241 18.42 -24.81 -16.39
C LYS A 241 18.42 -25.15 -14.91
N LYS A 242 17.35 -24.75 -14.19
CA LYS A 242 17.19 -24.97 -12.76
C LYS A 242 15.86 -25.65 -12.46
N TYR A 243 15.75 -26.28 -11.30
CA TYR A 243 14.52 -26.88 -10.82
C TYR A 243 14.00 -26.11 -9.61
N PHE A 244 12.79 -25.58 -9.73
CA PHE A 244 12.07 -24.90 -8.66
C PHE A 244 11.16 -25.88 -7.93
N LYS A 245 11.34 -26.03 -6.63
CA LYS A 245 10.59 -26.98 -5.81
C LYS A 245 9.13 -26.56 -5.57
N GLY A 246 8.80 -25.28 -5.81
CA GLY A 246 7.50 -24.73 -5.49
C GLY A 246 7.23 -24.63 -3.99
N GLY A 247 5.96 -24.71 -3.62
CA GLY A 247 5.51 -24.71 -2.22
C GLY A 247 4.42 -23.70 -1.93
N LEU A 248 4.12 -23.48 -0.65
CA LEU A 248 3.08 -22.58 -0.20
C LEU A 248 3.62 -21.14 -0.09
N TYR A 249 2.85 -20.18 -0.58
CA TYR A 249 3.20 -18.76 -0.62
C TYR A 249 2.04 -17.87 -0.18
N ALA A 250 2.34 -16.82 0.56
CA ALA A 250 1.48 -15.66 0.69
C ALA A 250 1.74 -14.73 -0.50
N ALA A 251 0.70 -14.42 -1.26
CA ALA A 251 0.76 -13.63 -2.49
C ALA A 251 -0.02 -12.33 -2.36
N HIS A 252 0.61 -11.24 -2.77
CA HIS A 252 0.00 -9.92 -2.80
C HIS A 252 0.29 -9.23 -4.12
N CYS A 253 -0.78 -8.78 -4.82
CA CYS A 253 -0.65 -8.14 -6.12
C CYS A 253 -0.40 -6.65 -5.98
N ILE A 254 0.65 -6.16 -6.65
CA ILE A 254 1.02 -4.75 -6.72
C ILE A 254 1.09 -4.25 -8.16
N LYS A 255 0.98 -2.94 -8.34
CA LYS A 255 1.44 -2.30 -9.58
C LYS A 255 2.96 -2.22 -9.58
N MET A 256 3.56 -2.26 -10.77
CA MET A 256 5.01 -2.02 -10.90
C MET A 256 5.39 -0.70 -10.22
N GLY A 257 6.34 -0.77 -9.28
CA GLY A 257 6.83 0.37 -8.49
C GLY A 257 6.33 0.43 -7.04
N ASP A 258 5.25 -0.25 -6.67
CA ASP A 258 4.72 -0.24 -5.30
C ASP A 258 5.45 -1.23 -4.37
N PHE A 259 6.78 -1.33 -4.50
CA PHE A 259 7.62 -2.27 -3.75
C PHE A 259 7.65 -2.04 -2.23
N HIS A 260 7.18 -0.89 -1.75
CA HIS A 260 7.01 -0.67 -0.32
C HIS A 260 6.03 -1.66 0.33
N GLU A 261 5.16 -2.29 -0.47
CA GLU A 261 4.18 -3.26 0.02
C GLU A 261 4.80 -4.61 0.41
N TRP A 262 6.09 -4.88 0.08
CA TRP A 262 6.86 -5.98 0.66
C TRP A 262 6.86 -5.95 2.19
N GLN A 263 7.03 -4.75 2.76
CA GLN A 263 7.01 -4.57 4.22
C GLN A 263 5.64 -4.92 4.80
N LEU A 264 4.55 -4.50 4.12
CA LEU A 264 3.19 -4.78 4.57
C LEU A 264 2.88 -6.29 4.51
N LEU A 265 3.34 -6.97 3.46
CA LEU A 265 3.18 -8.42 3.33
C LEU A 265 3.98 -9.17 4.40
N GLY A 266 5.20 -8.73 4.69
CA GLY A 266 6.01 -9.26 5.79
C GLY A 266 5.33 -9.09 7.16
N GLN A 267 4.77 -7.92 7.44
CA GLN A 267 4.02 -7.66 8.68
C GLN A 267 2.76 -8.53 8.78
N TRP A 268 2.04 -8.72 7.66
CA TRP A 268 0.87 -9.59 7.62
C TRP A 268 1.23 -11.02 8.04
N ILE A 269 2.35 -11.57 7.55
CA ILE A 269 2.82 -12.92 7.91
C ILE A 269 3.22 -12.97 9.37
N MET A 270 3.96 -11.99 9.89
CA MET A 270 4.36 -11.93 11.31
C MET A 270 3.15 -11.94 12.25
N ASN A 271 2.08 -11.25 11.86
CA ASN A 271 0.84 -11.15 12.64
C ASN A 271 -0.16 -12.28 12.36
N SER A 272 0.11 -13.17 11.41
CA SER A 272 -0.77 -14.30 11.09
C SER A 272 -0.81 -15.30 12.22
N SER A 273 -2.02 -15.76 12.58
CA SER A 273 -2.20 -16.87 13.54
C SER A 273 -2.03 -18.26 12.90
N GLU A 274 -2.10 -18.34 11.56
CA GLU A 274 -2.17 -19.60 10.83
C GLU A 274 -0.86 -19.95 10.14
N TYR A 275 -0.07 -18.95 9.74
CA TYR A 275 1.11 -19.12 8.91
C TYR A 275 2.34 -18.48 9.53
N GLU A 276 3.51 -19.05 9.25
CA GLU A 276 4.81 -18.47 9.56
C GLU A 276 5.70 -18.45 8.31
N TYR A 277 6.71 -17.60 8.33
CA TYR A 277 7.70 -17.51 7.26
C TYR A 277 8.53 -18.78 7.15
N ASP A 278 8.71 -19.27 5.91
CA ASP A 278 9.44 -20.49 5.61
C ASP A 278 10.58 -20.21 4.61
N ALA A 279 11.68 -19.66 5.11
CA ALA A 279 12.87 -19.36 4.29
C ALA A 279 13.36 -20.58 3.53
N ARG A 280 13.51 -20.46 2.20
CA ARG A 280 13.91 -21.55 1.31
C ARG A 280 14.68 -21.02 0.09
N GLU A 281 15.13 -21.93 -0.77
CA GLU A 281 15.64 -21.55 -2.08
C GLU A 281 14.55 -20.90 -2.97
N PRO A 282 14.94 -19.90 -3.82
CA PRO A 282 16.29 -19.37 -4.03
C PRO A 282 16.73 -18.44 -2.88
N PHE A 283 17.98 -18.58 -2.44
CA PHE A 283 18.47 -17.87 -1.24
C PHE A 283 18.75 -16.38 -1.47
N GLY A 284 18.75 -15.88 -2.72
CA GLY A 284 18.93 -14.45 -2.98
C GLY A 284 17.99 -13.53 -2.21
N MET A 285 16.70 -13.93 -2.11
CA MET A 285 15.68 -13.30 -1.28
C MET A 285 15.04 -14.32 -0.31
N ASN A 286 15.76 -15.36 0.09
CA ASN A 286 15.29 -16.41 1.01
C ASN A 286 13.95 -17.05 0.59
N GLY A 287 13.76 -17.21 -0.72
CA GLY A 287 12.58 -17.81 -1.32
C GLY A 287 11.48 -16.82 -1.70
N CYS A 288 11.60 -15.54 -1.37
CA CYS A 288 10.68 -14.52 -1.86
C CYS A 288 10.89 -14.28 -3.36
N LEU A 289 9.79 -14.08 -4.11
CA LEU A 289 9.79 -13.94 -5.56
C LEU A 289 8.85 -12.80 -5.97
N GLU A 290 9.11 -12.22 -7.12
CA GLU A 290 8.24 -11.27 -7.84
C GLU A 290 7.72 -11.98 -9.10
N GLU A 291 6.44 -12.35 -9.13
CA GLU A 291 5.88 -12.97 -10.32
C GLU A 291 5.27 -11.93 -11.26
N HIS A 292 5.68 -11.93 -12.51
CA HIS A 292 5.11 -11.09 -13.56
C HIS A 292 3.80 -11.70 -14.08
N LEU A 293 2.65 -11.09 -13.73
CA LEU A 293 1.32 -11.67 -14.03
C LEU A 293 0.98 -11.67 -15.53
N ASN A 294 1.59 -10.79 -16.33
CA ASN A 294 1.33 -10.66 -17.76
C ASN A 294 2.45 -11.25 -18.63
N ALA A 295 3.16 -12.27 -18.14
CA ALA A 295 4.33 -12.83 -18.82
C ALA A 295 4.05 -13.28 -20.26
N TYR A 296 2.91 -13.96 -20.52
CA TYR A 296 2.52 -14.36 -21.86
C TYR A 296 2.41 -13.16 -22.82
N SER A 297 1.63 -12.15 -22.47
CA SER A 297 1.43 -10.95 -23.29
C SER A 297 2.71 -10.16 -23.48
N TYR A 298 3.55 -10.09 -22.47
CA TYR A 298 4.86 -9.44 -22.53
C TYR A 298 5.75 -10.11 -23.59
N PHE A 299 5.83 -11.44 -23.60
CA PHE A 299 6.63 -12.19 -24.58
C PHE A 299 6.00 -12.25 -25.96
N ALA A 300 4.66 -12.18 -26.05
CA ALA A 300 3.94 -12.08 -27.33
C ALA A 300 4.12 -10.71 -28.04
N GLY A 301 4.76 -9.74 -27.38
CA GLY A 301 5.03 -8.43 -27.97
C GLY A 301 3.83 -7.50 -27.95
N ASP A 302 2.87 -7.71 -27.05
CA ASP A 302 1.75 -6.79 -26.84
C ASP A 302 2.21 -5.53 -26.13
N GLU A 303 2.46 -4.44 -26.88
CA GLU A 303 2.90 -3.15 -26.33
C GLU A 303 1.89 -2.56 -25.35
N LYS A 304 0.60 -2.85 -25.49
CA LYS A 304 -0.43 -2.38 -24.55
C LYS A 304 -0.33 -3.10 -23.23
N ALA A 305 0.00 -4.40 -23.23
CA ALA A 305 0.19 -5.16 -22.01
C ALA A 305 1.39 -4.65 -21.20
N ALA A 306 2.43 -4.12 -21.85
CA ALA A 306 3.59 -3.54 -21.18
C ALA A 306 3.27 -2.29 -20.35
N GLN A 307 2.14 -1.61 -20.60
CA GLN A 307 1.70 -0.45 -19.83
C GLN A 307 0.99 -0.84 -18.52
N PHE A 308 0.59 -2.11 -18.37
CA PHE A 308 -0.17 -2.62 -17.23
C PHE A 308 0.58 -3.75 -16.52
N ILE A 309 1.88 -3.54 -16.25
CA ILE A 309 2.69 -4.53 -15.55
C ILE A 309 2.21 -4.60 -14.09
N GLN A 310 1.79 -5.80 -13.71
CA GLN A 310 1.44 -6.15 -12.33
C GLN A 310 2.35 -7.28 -11.86
N LEU A 311 2.72 -7.21 -10.59
CA LEU A 311 3.52 -8.22 -9.93
C LEU A 311 2.73 -8.84 -8.78
N ASP A 312 2.90 -10.13 -8.59
CA ASP A 312 2.63 -10.76 -7.31
C ASP A 312 3.91 -10.79 -6.49
N LEU A 313 3.90 -10.13 -5.34
CA LEU A 313 4.90 -10.33 -4.30
C LEU A 313 4.60 -11.67 -3.61
N LEU A 314 5.57 -12.56 -3.62
CA LEU A 314 5.44 -13.93 -3.14
C LEU A 314 6.38 -14.16 -1.96
N VAL A 315 5.84 -14.39 -0.78
CA VAL A 315 6.61 -14.75 0.42
C VAL A 315 6.35 -16.20 0.78
N PRO A 316 7.39 -17.04 0.88
CA PRO A 316 7.21 -18.44 1.22
C PRO A 316 6.74 -18.60 2.66
N ILE A 317 5.74 -19.45 2.86
CA ILE A 317 5.11 -19.69 4.17
C ILE A 317 4.91 -21.18 4.41
N LYS A 318 4.71 -21.53 5.67
CA LYS A 318 4.21 -22.84 6.11
C LYS A 318 3.17 -22.66 7.21
N PRO A 319 2.27 -23.65 7.44
CA PRO A 319 1.39 -23.65 8.60
C PRO A 319 2.18 -23.65 9.92
N LYS A 320 1.65 -22.95 10.93
CA LYS A 320 2.20 -22.96 12.31
C LYS A 320 1.95 -24.26 13.02
#